data_d27f19af844f75fe6e9665282a139a07
#
_entry.id   d27f19af844f75fe6e9665282a139a07
#
_cell.length_a   1.000
_cell.length_b   1.000
_cell.length_c   1.000
_cell.angle_alpha   90.00
_cell.angle_beta   90.00
_cell.angle_gamma   90.00
#
_symmetry.space_group_name_H-M   'P 1'
#
loop_
_entity.id
_entity.type
_entity.pdbx_description
1 polymer ?
#
loop_
_entity_poly.entity_id
_entity_poly.type
_entity_poly.pdbx_seq_one_letter_code
_entity_poly.pdbx_strand_id
1 'polypeptide(L)'
;MTLRVIPLGGLGEIGLNCMLFDDGGSALLIDAGLLFPDDTMLGVDYVVPDFSVLRETAPHLGALLLTHGHEDHIGAIPFLLREFDIPVYGTRLTLGLVRHRLAEHGL
;
A
#
# COMPACT_ATOMS: atom_id res chain seq x y z
N MET A 1 5.80 3.43 25.67
CA MET A 1 5.25 3.38 24.30
C MET A 1 6.19 2.58 23.41
N THR A 2 5.68 1.62 22.68
CA THR A 2 6.48 0.81 21.75
C THR A 2 6.01 1.06 20.33
N LEU A 3 6.93 1.43 19.46
CA LEU A 3 6.66 1.55 18.03
C LEU A 3 7.03 0.23 17.36
N ARG A 4 6.07 -0.37 16.67
CA ARG A 4 6.31 -1.54 15.82
C ARG A 4 6.41 -1.09 14.37
N VAL A 5 7.40 -1.60 13.67
CA VAL A 5 7.58 -1.38 12.24
C VAL A 5 7.43 -2.74 11.56
N ILE A 6 6.39 -2.89 10.78
CA ILE A 6 6.05 -4.18 10.15
C ILE A 6 6.09 -4.02 8.63
N PRO A 7 7.10 -4.57 7.96
CA PRO A 7 7.10 -4.57 6.50
C PRO A 7 6.07 -5.57 5.98
N LEU A 8 5.21 -5.12 5.06
CA LEU A 8 4.24 -5.96 4.38
C LEU A 8 4.77 -6.41 3.00
N GLY A 9 5.87 -5.83 2.58
CA GLY A 9 6.58 -6.17 1.35
C GLY A 9 7.76 -5.22 1.16
N GLY A 10 8.54 -5.43 0.10
CA GLY A 10 9.64 -4.55 -0.28
C GLY A 10 11.00 -4.86 0.34
N LEU A 11 11.09 -5.82 1.24
CA LEU A 11 12.37 -6.22 1.80
C LEU A 11 12.91 -7.44 1.04
N GLY A 12 14.14 -7.32 0.56
CA GLY A 12 14.79 -8.37 -0.21
C GLY A 12 14.23 -8.55 -1.61
N GLU A 13 13.45 -7.58 -2.11
CA GLU A 13 12.82 -7.64 -3.42
C GLU A 13 12.63 -6.24 -3.98
N ILE A 14 12.42 -6.14 -5.30
CA ILE A 14 12.06 -4.89 -5.97
C ILE A 14 10.55 -4.90 -6.17
N GLY A 15 9.87 -3.90 -5.64
CA GLY A 15 8.41 -3.83 -5.67
C GLY A 15 7.77 -4.19 -4.35
N LEU A 16 6.45 -4.18 -4.30
CA LEU A 16 5.64 -4.48 -3.11
C LEU A 16 5.93 -3.56 -1.91
N ASN A 17 6.48 -2.38 -2.13
CA ASN A 17 6.87 -1.49 -1.04
C ASN A 17 5.65 -1.10 -0.20
N CYS A 18 5.64 -1.52 1.04
CA CYS A 18 4.56 -1.24 1.98
C CYS A 18 5.06 -1.47 3.40
N MET A 19 4.99 -0.44 4.24
CA MET A 19 5.52 -0.52 5.60
C MET A 19 4.49 0.02 6.59
N LEU A 20 4.15 -0.77 7.59
CA LEU A 20 3.24 -0.37 8.65
C LEU A 20 4.01 0.13 9.87
N PHE A 21 3.61 1.30 10.36
CA PHE A 21 4.11 1.87 11.61
C PHE A 21 2.95 1.91 12.60
N ASP A 22 3.10 1.24 13.74
CA ASP A 22 2.02 1.07 14.73
C ASP A 22 2.57 1.25 16.14
N ASP A 23 2.04 2.22 16.89
CA ASP A 23 2.41 2.46 18.28
C ASP A 23 1.40 1.90 19.28
N GLY A 24 0.41 1.18 18.82
CA GLY A 24 -0.65 0.60 19.64
C GLY A 24 -1.89 1.46 19.77
N GLY A 25 -1.76 2.78 19.58
CA GLY A 25 -2.88 3.72 19.65
C GLY A 25 -3.24 4.34 18.30
N SER A 26 -2.24 4.47 17.44
CA SER A 26 -2.43 4.93 16.07
C SER A 26 -1.44 4.23 15.17
N ALA A 27 -1.78 4.14 13.88
CA ALA A 27 -0.95 3.48 12.89
C ALA A 27 -1.02 4.22 11.57
N LEU A 28 0.02 4.08 10.77
CA LEU A 28 0.03 4.59 9.40
C LEU A 28 0.81 3.64 8.50
N LEU A 29 0.46 3.69 7.21
CA LEU A 29 1.19 2.97 6.17
C LEU A 29 2.05 3.95 5.37
N ILE A 30 3.22 3.48 4.95
CA ILE A 30 4.05 4.18 3.98
C ILE A 30 4.12 3.31 2.74
N ASP A 31 3.57 3.83 1.66
CA ASP A 31 3.46 3.20 0.34
C ASP A 31 2.57 1.95 0.33
N ALA A 32 2.03 1.65 -0.82
CA ALA A 32 1.25 0.44 -1.11
C ALA A 32 1.57 0.03 -2.55
N GLY A 33 2.68 -0.67 -2.71
CA GLY A 33 3.28 -0.98 -3.98
C GLY A 33 2.82 -2.27 -4.60
N LEU A 34 3.03 -2.36 -5.90
CA LEU A 34 2.70 -3.49 -6.73
C LEU A 34 3.98 -4.17 -7.20
N LEU A 35 3.91 -5.46 -7.46
CA LEU A 35 4.92 -6.20 -8.19
C LEU A 35 4.25 -6.85 -9.39
N PHE A 36 4.84 -6.70 -10.59
CA PHE A 36 4.38 -7.45 -11.75
C PHE A 36 4.90 -8.88 -11.65
N PRO A 37 4.05 -9.88 -11.94
CA PRO A 37 4.46 -11.28 -11.84
C PRO A 37 5.52 -11.61 -12.90
N ASP A 38 6.40 -12.56 -12.58
CA ASP A 38 7.36 -13.10 -13.54
C ASP A 38 6.75 -14.25 -14.35
N ASP A 39 7.52 -14.81 -15.29
CA ASP A 39 7.05 -15.85 -16.21
C ASP A 39 6.68 -17.17 -15.51
N THR A 40 7.12 -17.35 -14.26
CA THR A 40 6.79 -18.56 -13.49
C THR A 40 5.44 -18.47 -12.80
N MET A 41 4.84 -17.29 -12.73
CA MET A 41 3.56 -17.03 -12.05
C MET A 41 2.39 -17.05 -13.04
N LEU A 42 2.09 -18.23 -13.57
CA LEU A 42 1.04 -18.39 -14.58
C LEU A 42 -0.33 -18.02 -14.03
N GLY A 43 -1.10 -17.22 -14.80
CA GLY A 43 -2.44 -16.81 -14.41
C GLY A 43 -2.50 -15.68 -13.37
N VAL A 44 -1.36 -15.12 -13.00
CA VAL A 44 -1.28 -14.01 -12.03
C VAL A 44 -1.10 -12.71 -12.79
N ASP A 45 -2.00 -11.74 -12.58
CA ASP A 45 -1.92 -10.41 -13.21
C ASP A 45 -1.09 -9.43 -12.37
N TYR A 46 -1.26 -9.46 -11.05
CA TYR A 46 -0.57 -8.56 -10.11
C TYR A 46 -0.20 -9.30 -8.84
N VAL A 47 0.91 -8.87 -8.22
CA VAL A 47 1.27 -9.30 -6.88
C VAL A 47 1.13 -8.08 -5.97
N VAL A 48 0.35 -8.20 -4.89
CA VAL A 48 0.09 -7.12 -3.95
C VAL A 48 0.55 -7.53 -2.56
N PRO A 49 0.85 -6.56 -1.66
CA PRO A 49 1.19 -6.89 -0.28
C PRO A 49 0.05 -7.64 0.41
N ASP A 50 0.37 -8.46 1.40
CA ASP A 50 -0.64 -9.10 2.22
C ASP A 50 -1.18 -8.09 3.24
N PHE A 51 -2.39 -7.60 3.00
CA PHE A 51 -3.03 -6.61 3.86
C PHE A 51 -3.77 -7.22 5.04
N SER A 52 -3.69 -8.56 5.25
CA SER A 52 -4.44 -9.21 6.32
C SER A 52 -4.08 -8.68 7.71
N VAL A 53 -2.81 -8.33 7.93
CA VAL A 53 -2.38 -7.77 9.23
C VAL A 53 -3.07 -6.44 9.53
N LEU A 54 -3.50 -5.70 8.50
CA LEU A 54 -4.17 -4.42 8.68
C LEU A 54 -5.57 -4.55 9.27
N ARG A 55 -6.19 -5.72 9.14
CA ARG A 55 -7.53 -5.94 9.72
C ARG A 55 -7.50 -5.83 11.24
N GLU A 56 -6.40 -6.23 11.85
CA GLU A 56 -6.20 -6.08 13.30
C GLU A 56 -5.93 -4.63 13.70
N THR A 57 -5.27 -3.85 12.83
CA THR A 57 -4.93 -2.46 13.10
C THR A 57 -5.93 -1.46 12.52
N ALA A 58 -6.92 -1.92 11.74
CA ALA A 58 -7.86 -1.05 11.04
C ALA A 58 -8.54 0.00 11.92
N PRO A 59 -8.96 -0.32 13.19
CA PRO A 59 -9.61 0.69 14.03
C PRO A 59 -8.75 1.92 14.32
N HIS A 60 -7.42 1.80 14.27
CA HIS A 60 -6.51 2.91 14.52
C HIS A 60 -5.54 3.20 13.38
N LEU A 61 -5.77 2.57 12.22
CA LEU A 61 -5.03 2.89 10.99
C LEU A 61 -5.55 4.22 10.46
N GLY A 62 -4.71 5.26 10.51
CA GLY A 62 -5.15 6.63 10.27
C GLY A 62 -4.84 7.18 8.90
N ALA A 63 -3.84 6.64 8.20
CA ALA A 63 -3.40 7.24 6.94
C ALA A 63 -2.51 6.33 6.13
N LEU A 64 -2.46 6.61 4.82
CA LEU A 64 -1.46 6.13 3.90
C LEU A 64 -0.62 7.33 3.44
N LEU A 65 0.69 7.25 3.62
CA LEU A 65 1.63 8.28 3.17
C LEU A 65 2.41 7.75 1.97
N LEU A 66 2.55 8.57 0.94
CA LEU A 66 3.21 8.16 -0.30
C LEU A 66 4.55 8.87 -0.46
N THR A 67 5.60 8.10 -0.74
CA THR A 67 6.93 8.66 -0.97
C THR A 67 7.08 9.21 -2.37
N HIS A 68 6.57 8.48 -3.38
CA HIS A 68 6.56 8.94 -4.78
C HIS A 68 5.61 8.08 -5.61
N GLY A 69 5.47 8.38 -6.90
CA GLY A 69 4.40 7.84 -7.74
C GLY A 69 4.75 6.66 -8.63
N HIS A 70 5.80 5.90 -8.35
CA HIS A 70 6.13 4.71 -9.10
C HIS A 70 5.23 3.52 -8.70
N GLU A 71 4.96 2.61 -9.64
CA GLU A 71 4.07 1.47 -9.42
C GLU A 71 4.47 0.58 -8.23
N ASP A 72 5.76 0.42 -7.99
CA ASP A 72 6.27 -0.34 -6.87
C ASP A 72 6.03 0.35 -5.51
N HIS A 73 5.44 1.55 -5.52
CA HIS A 73 5.08 2.32 -4.32
C HIS A 73 3.59 2.68 -4.26
N ILE A 74 2.87 2.74 -5.39
CA ILE A 74 1.46 3.12 -5.41
C ILE A 74 0.53 2.10 -6.07
N GLY A 75 1.06 1.11 -6.77
CA GLY A 75 0.27 0.24 -7.63
C GLY A 75 -0.78 -0.58 -6.92
N ALA A 76 -0.61 -0.87 -5.63
CA ALA A 76 -1.57 -1.66 -4.86
C ALA A 76 -2.63 -0.82 -4.15
N ILE A 77 -2.62 0.51 -4.29
CA ILE A 77 -3.59 1.39 -3.62
C ILE A 77 -5.04 1.04 -3.94
N PRO A 78 -5.43 0.73 -5.20
CA PRO A 78 -6.82 0.34 -5.46
C PRO A 78 -7.28 -0.87 -4.65
N PHE A 79 -6.39 -1.85 -4.45
CA PHE A 79 -6.71 -3.04 -3.67
C PHE A 79 -6.84 -2.71 -2.18
N LEU A 80 -6.00 -1.80 -1.68
CA LEU A 80 -6.05 -1.34 -0.29
C LEU A 80 -7.33 -0.54 -0.02
N LEU A 81 -7.67 0.41 -0.88
CA LEU A 81 -8.80 1.31 -0.66
C LEU A 81 -10.16 0.66 -0.89
N ARG A 82 -10.20 -0.50 -1.54
CA ARG A 82 -11.44 -1.29 -1.60
C ARG A 82 -11.81 -1.86 -0.23
N GLU A 83 -10.84 -2.06 0.62
CA GLU A 83 -11.01 -2.72 1.91
C GLU A 83 -10.94 -1.73 3.08
N PHE A 84 -10.13 -0.67 2.96
CA PHE A 84 -9.89 0.28 4.05
C PHE A 84 -10.16 1.71 3.58
N ASP A 85 -11.04 2.41 4.28
CA ASP A 85 -11.36 3.81 4.00
C ASP A 85 -10.45 4.70 4.84
N ILE A 86 -9.28 5.04 4.30
CA ILE A 86 -8.29 5.86 4.97
C ILE A 86 -7.83 7.00 4.06
N PRO A 87 -7.47 8.17 4.64
CA PRO A 87 -6.94 9.26 3.83
C PRO A 87 -5.56 8.94 3.27
N VAL A 88 -5.27 9.50 2.10
CA VAL A 88 -4.00 9.30 1.39
C VAL A 88 -3.30 10.65 1.26
N TYR A 89 -2.06 10.71 1.69
CA TYR A 89 -1.24 11.91 1.65
C TYR A 89 -0.04 11.71 0.73
N GLY A 90 0.25 12.70 -0.08
CA GLY A 90 1.39 12.67 -0.98
C GLY A 90 1.53 13.99 -1.70
N THR A 91 2.52 14.10 -2.59
CA THR A 91 2.66 15.28 -3.42
C THR A 91 1.51 15.37 -4.40
N ARG A 92 1.28 16.57 -4.95
CA ARG A 92 0.22 16.80 -5.94
C ARG A 92 0.38 15.90 -7.16
N LEU A 93 1.61 15.73 -7.64
CA LEU A 93 1.89 14.84 -8.78
C LEU A 93 1.57 13.39 -8.43
N THR A 94 2.03 12.91 -7.30
CA THR A 94 1.79 11.53 -6.86
C THR A 94 0.30 11.27 -6.70
N LEU A 95 -0.44 12.18 -6.08
CA LEU A 95 -1.89 12.03 -5.92
C LEU A 95 -2.63 12.05 -7.26
N GLY A 96 -2.14 12.79 -8.25
CA GLY A 96 -2.69 12.77 -9.60
C GLY A 96 -2.55 11.39 -10.25
N LEU A 97 -1.38 10.76 -10.08
CA LEU A 97 -1.15 9.42 -10.58
C LEU A 97 -2.03 8.38 -9.87
N VAL A 98 -2.22 8.54 -8.56
CA VAL A 98 -3.11 7.68 -7.78
C VAL A 98 -4.56 7.80 -8.26
N ARG A 99 -5.05 9.03 -8.51
CA ARG A 99 -6.41 9.23 -9.01
C ARG A 99 -6.61 8.53 -10.36
N HIS A 100 -5.63 8.63 -11.24
CA HIS A 100 -5.67 7.94 -12.53
C HIS A 100 -5.76 6.43 -12.35
N ARG A 101 -4.96 5.89 -11.47
CA ARG A 101 -4.94 4.46 -11.15
C ARG A 101 -6.27 4.00 -10.55
N LEU A 102 -6.84 4.78 -9.64
CA LEU A 102 -8.14 4.48 -9.04
C LEU A 102 -9.24 4.45 -10.10
N ALA A 103 -9.23 5.40 -11.03
CA ALA A 103 -10.21 5.43 -12.11
C ALA A 103 -10.14 4.18 -12.99
N GLU A 104 -8.94 3.66 -13.27
CA GLU A 104 -8.77 2.43 -14.02
C GLU A 104 -9.40 1.22 -13.31
N HIS A 105 -9.52 1.26 -12.00
CA HIS A 105 -10.12 0.22 -11.18
C HIS A 105 -11.56 0.52 -10.75
N GLY A 106 -12.17 1.56 -11.30
CA GLY A 106 -13.57 1.89 -11.01
C GLY A 106 -13.82 2.53 -9.65
N LEU A 107 -12.81 3.18 -9.09
CA LEU A 107 -12.90 3.83 -7.77
C LEU A 107 -12.88 5.35 -7.84
#